data_cb92dc57500d9c4c5aeda2b0434b7f9e
#
_entry.id   cb92dc57500d9c4c5aeda2b0434b7f9e
#
_cell.length_a   1.000
_cell.length_b   1.000
_cell.length_c   1.000
_cell.angle_alpha   90.00
_cell.angle_beta   90.00
_cell.angle_gamma   90.00
#
_symmetry.space_group_name_H-M   'P 1'
#
loop_
_entity.id
_entity.type
_entity.pdbx_description
1 polymer ?
#
loop_
_entity_poly.entity_id
_entity_poly.type
_entity_poly.pdbx_seq_one_letter_code
_entity_poly.pdbx_strand_id
1 'polypeptide(L)'
;NGKIRFKNKGQIFLRDFYFNADDGFLNKDDKSISLSEGKAFSSERNLIFNFSELYGELDKEIYLKNASMTSCANPDQGWVLEAKEIIINTEKNRGVAKNIKIKAVDKTIFALPLLPFATSDERMSGYLEPSISYSSDGIDVMIPYYKVISKNSDLTFAPRYIAKRGPGIEMNYRSLHGKNNDFRNLDVIYFTKDNEFQDEFIKEDSSRWIYKYEDKFSFDSSSIDINWSKSSDGLFLRDIPGDITSIGYQRIQNLNQSFSFSTQFRNSSLTIEHQGYQSLNPILSNGYVKSPSIDYRFFKNINGFVVSENINITSFGADKIHGYYGYQTLGNKYLRLIENPVEGRRIFSELSISRYTHINGFNISSNVGLKSINYDLSSTQMESKNVNVPNALVDISTIFIKNNAGSKYLLEPRLTLGYSAYK
;
A
#
# COMPACT_ATOMS: atom_id res chain seq x y z
N ASN A 1 -19.18 44.00 -30.15
CA ASN A 1 -19.05 42.87 -31.10
C ASN A 1 -18.02 41.84 -30.60
N GLY A 2 -18.50 40.79 -30.00
CA GLY A 2 -17.68 39.74 -29.42
C GLY A 2 -16.98 38.78 -30.41
N LYS A 3 -17.02 39.13 -31.72
CA LYS A 3 -16.47 38.28 -32.81
C LYS A 3 -15.10 38.73 -33.24
N ILE A 4 -14.11 37.83 -33.18
CA ILE A 4 -12.74 38.04 -33.64
C ILE A 4 -12.50 37.08 -34.81
N ARG A 5 -12.04 37.63 -35.93
CA ARG A 5 -11.61 36.82 -37.09
C ARG A 5 -10.24 37.30 -37.55
N PHE A 6 -9.34 36.40 -37.81
CA PHE A 6 -8.03 36.70 -38.39
C PHE A 6 -7.73 35.76 -39.59
N LYS A 7 -6.92 36.25 -40.52
CA LYS A 7 -6.41 35.55 -41.68
C LYS A 7 -4.89 35.74 -41.74
N ASN A 8 -4.16 34.78 -42.27
CA ASN A 8 -2.72 34.87 -42.45
C ASN A 8 -1.91 34.97 -41.15
N LYS A 9 -2.13 34.09 -40.21
CA LYS A 9 -1.51 33.91 -38.89
C LYS A 9 -2.07 34.80 -37.78
N GLY A 10 -2.55 34.13 -36.78
CA GLY A 10 -3.02 34.73 -35.53
C GLY A 10 -2.58 33.94 -34.31
N GLN A 11 -2.49 34.67 -33.20
CA GLN A 11 -2.11 34.07 -31.91
C GLN A 11 -3.25 34.27 -30.93
N ILE A 12 -3.60 33.21 -30.22
CA ILE A 12 -4.62 33.21 -29.18
C ILE A 12 -4.06 32.64 -27.88
N PHE A 13 -4.27 33.39 -26.79
CA PHE A 13 -3.95 32.92 -25.45
C PHE A 13 -5.25 32.56 -24.73
N LEU A 14 -5.40 31.31 -24.32
CA LEU A 14 -6.55 30.80 -23.56
C LEU A 14 -6.05 30.02 -22.36
N ARG A 15 -6.15 30.60 -21.17
CA ARG A 15 -5.64 30.00 -19.94
C ARG A 15 -4.19 29.54 -20.11
N ASP A 16 -3.93 28.25 -20.01
CA ASP A 16 -2.59 27.64 -20.06
C ASP A 16 -2.17 27.21 -21.49
N PHE A 17 -2.98 27.55 -22.48
CA PHE A 17 -2.71 27.22 -23.88
C PHE A 17 -2.36 28.46 -24.70
N TYR A 18 -1.29 28.33 -25.46
CA TYR A 18 -0.89 29.26 -26.50
C TYR A 18 -1.20 28.61 -27.88
N PHE A 19 -2.08 29.24 -28.65
CA PHE A 19 -2.42 28.78 -30.01
C PHE A 19 -1.82 29.70 -31.06
N ASN A 20 -1.27 29.11 -32.11
CA ASN A 20 -0.87 29.77 -33.34
C ASN A 20 -1.56 29.06 -34.49
N ALA A 21 -2.36 29.76 -35.29
CA ALA A 21 -3.10 29.20 -36.40
C ALA A 21 -3.07 30.12 -37.64
N ASP A 22 -3.19 29.55 -38.84
CA ASP A 22 -3.17 30.29 -40.06
C ASP A 22 -4.44 31.15 -40.23
N ASP A 23 -5.61 30.52 -40.04
CA ASP A 23 -6.90 31.23 -40.01
C ASP A 23 -7.65 30.92 -38.73
N GLY A 24 -8.41 31.89 -38.23
CA GLY A 24 -9.16 31.71 -37.00
C GLY A 24 -10.41 32.57 -36.87
N PHE A 25 -11.38 32.00 -36.16
CA PHE A 25 -12.61 32.66 -35.74
C PHE A 25 -12.87 32.33 -34.26
N LEU A 26 -13.17 33.37 -33.48
CA LEU A 26 -13.56 33.23 -32.09
C LEU A 26 -14.75 34.15 -31.86
N ASN A 27 -15.85 33.61 -31.35
CA ASN A 27 -17.00 34.37 -30.89
C ASN A 27 -17.09 34.28 -29.36
N LYS A 28 -16.99 35.42 -28.70
CA LYS A 28 -17.05 35.54 -27.25
C LYS A 28 -18.45 35.33 -26.68
N ASP A 29 -19.49 35.60 -27.49
CA ASP A 29 -20.86 35.58 -27.03
C ASP A 29 -21.37 34.15 -26.84
N ASP A 30 -21.08 33.26 -27.78
CA ASP A 30 -21.42 31.83 -27.75
C ASP A 30 -20.21 30.90 -27.51
N LYS A 31 -19.02 31.51 -27.27
CA LYS A 31 -17.77 30.82 -27.04
C LYS A 31 -17.35 29.83 -28.14
N SER A 32 -17.86 30.03 -29.36
CA SER A 32 -17.48 29.20 -30.49
C SER A 32 -16.08 29.57 -30.99
N ILE A 33 -15.31 28.53 -31.35
CA ILE A 33 -13.95 28.64 -31.88
C ILE A 33 -13.83 27.84 -33.15
N SER A 34 -13.08 28.34 -34.12
CA SER A 34 -12.65 27.58 -35.30
C SER A 34 -11.27 28.07 -35.71
N LEU A 35 -10.30 27.15 -35.77
CA LEU A 35 -8.92 27.41 -36.15
C LEU A 35 -8.53 26.41 -37.26
N SER A 36 -7.73 26.84 -38.22
CA SER A 36 -7.22 26.01 -39.28
C SER A 36 -5.69 26.01 -39.28
N GLU A 37 -5.08 24.85 -39.55
CA GLU A 37 -3.62 24.63 -39.64
C GLU A 37 -2.90 25.27 -38.47
N GLY A 38 -3.06 24.67 -37.27
CA GLY A 38 -2.62 25.30 -36.03
C GLY A 38 -1.66 24.46 -35.21
N LYS A 39 -0.97 25.17 -34.33
CA LYS A 39 -0.13 24.61 -33.24
C LYS A 39 -0.61 25.18 -31.92
N ALA A 40 -0.66 24.33 -30.91
CA ALA A 40 -0.92 24.73 -29.55
C ALA A 40 0.21 24.27 -28.63
N PHE A 41 0.53 25.05 -27.63
CA PHE A 41 1.48 24.71 -26.58
C PHE A 41 0.81 24.83 -25.23
N SER A 42 0.87 23.78 -24.40
CA SER A 42 0.47 23.82 -23.01
C SER A 42 1.69 24.00 -22.14
N SER A 43 1.79 25.14 -21.45
CA SER A 43 2.91 25.46 -20.57
C SER A 43 2.90 24.62 -19.30
N GLU A 44 1.73 24.30 -18.76
CA GLU A 44 1.58 23.49 -17.54
C GLU A 44 2.05 22.05 -17.74
N ARG A 45 1.75 21.46 -18.91
CA ARG A 45 2.07 20.04 -19.22
C ARG A 45 3.28 19.89 -20.13
N ASN A 46 3.88 20.97 -20.59
CA ASN A 46 4.99 20.97 -21.57
C ASN A 46 4.67 20.10 -22.79
N LEU A 47 3.47 20.28 -23.37
CA LEU A 47 3.00 19.53 -24.51
C LEU A 47 2.80 20.44 -25.73
N ILE A 48 3.24 19.96 -26.87
CA ILE A 48 3.04 20.60 -28.18
C ILE A 48 1.98 19.81 -28.92
N PHE A 49 0.98 20.51 -29.44
CA PHE A 49 -0.08 19.94 -30.27
C PHE A 49 -0.03 20.57 -31.66
N ASN A 50 -0.23 19.77 -32.70
CA ASN A 50 -0.51 20.28 -34.04
C ASN A 50 -1.87 19.73 -34.46
N PHE A 51 -2.61 20.47 -35.29
CA PHE A 51 -3.91 20.07 -35.81
C PHE A 51 -4.18 20.72 -37.19
N SER A 52 -4.92 20.04 -38.03
CA SER A 52 -5.39 20.64 -39.30
C SER A 52 -6.61 21.53 -39.06
N GLU A 53 -7.54 21.12 -38.20
CA GLU A 53 -8.72 21.87 -37.83
C GLU A 53 -9.00 21.73 -36.32
N LEU A 54 -9.37 22.82 -35.70
CA LEU A 54 -9.93 22.85 -34.34
C LEU A 54 -11.21 23.66 -34.39
N TYR A 55 -12.35 23.07 -33.98
CA TYR A 55 -13.62 23.77 -33.96
C TYR A 55 -14.54 23.25 -32.85
N GLY A 56 -15.48 24.08 -32.44
CA GLY A 56 -16.49 23.74 -31.42
C GLY A 56 -16.84 24.89 -30.49
N GLU A 57 -17.42 24.57 -29.36
CA GLU A 57 -17.75 25.50 -28.27
C GLU A 57 -16.86 25.22 -27.06
N LEU A 58 -16.12 26.23 -26.56
CA LEU A 58 -15.13 26.07 -25.49
C LEU A 58 -15.67 25.50 -24.18
N ASP A 59 -16.96 25.74 -23.91
CA ASP A 59 -17.61 25.28 -22.68
C ASP A 59 -18.33 23.92 -22.85
N LYS A 60 -18.43 23.39 -24.08
CA LYS A 60 -19.13 22.14 -24.38
C LYS A 60 -18.24 21.11 -25.04
N GLU A 61 -18.13 21.15 -26.36
CA GLU A 61 -17.35 20.19 -27.11
C GLU A 61 -16.40 20.86 -28.10
N ILE A 62 -15.16 20.38 -28.11
CA ILE A 62 -14.10 20.81 -29.02
C ILE A 62 -13.68 19.60 -29.85
N TYR A 63 -13.55 19.80 -31.14
CA TYR A 63 -13.13 18.80 -32.12
C TYR A 63 -11.80 19.20 -32.71
N LEU A 64 -10.83 18.29 -32.74
CA LEU A 64 -9.56 18.45 -33.44
C LEU A 64 -9.46 17.36 -34.50
N LYS A 65 -9.06 17.74 -35.73
CA LYS A 65 -8.81 16.82 -36.82
C LYS A 65 -7.32 16.72 -37.15
N ASN A 66 -6.86 15.52 -37.51
CA ASN A 66 -5.47 15.22 -37.83
C ASN A 66 -4.53 15.82 -36.78
N ALA A 67 -4.78 15.51 -35.55
CA ALA A 67 -4.03 16.06 -34.41
C ALA A 67 -2.80 15.21 -34.10
N SER A 68 -1.71 15.87 -33.70
CA SER A 68 -0.55 15.22 -33.12
C SER A 68 -0.17 15.87 -31.80
N MET A 69 0.41 15.12 -30.89
CA MET A 69 0.86 15.55 -29.58
C MET A 69 2.23 14.98 -29.27
N THR A 70 3.11 15.81 -28.70
CA THR A 70 4.43 15.40 -28.22
C THR A 70 4.93 16.32 -27.09
N SER A 71 5.77 15.80 -26.21
CA SER A 71 6.56 16.61 -25.27
C SER A 71 7.99 16.85 -25.74
N CYS A 72 8.36 16.31 -26.92
CA CYS A 72 9.70 16.39 -27.46
C CYS A 72 9.88 17.67 -28.26
N ALA A 73 10.97 18.39 -28.03
CA ALA A 73 11.32 19.58 -28.83
C ALA A 73 11.61 19.24 -30.31
N ASN A 74 12.12 18.05 -30.55
CA ASN A 74 12.31 17.49 -31.90
C ASN A 74 11.48 16.20 -32.04
N PRO A 75 10.31 16.28 -32.68
CA PRO A 75 9.42 15.12 -32.87
C PRO A 75 10.05 13.97 -33.63
N ASP A 76 10.94 14.24 -34.59
CA ASP A 76 11.58 13.24 -35.43
C ASP A 76 12.55 12.33 -34.66
N GLN A 77 13.02 12.77 -33.51
CA GLN A 77 13.93 12.02 -32.62
C GLN A 77 13.27 11.55 -31.34
N GLY A 78 11.99 11.81 -31.18
CA GLY A 78 11.24 11.52 -29.97
C GLY A 78 10.01 10.64 -30.22
N TRP A 79 9.03 10.82 -29.37
CA TRP A 79 7.74 10.17 -29.48
C TRP A 79 6.67 11.16 -29.96
N VAL A 80 5.74 10.67 -30.76
CA VAL A 80 4.58 11.43 -31.24
C VAL A 80 3.32 10.56 -31.13
N LEU A 81 2.28 11.11 -30.55
CA LEU A 81 0.94 10.54 -30.64
C LEU A 81 0.18 11.26 -31.75
N GLU A 82 -0.28 10.53 -32.75
CA GLU A 82 -1.13 11.03 -33.82
C GLU A 82 -2.55 10.50 -33.65
N ALA A 83 -3.56 11.35 -33.87
CA ALA A 83 -4.96 10.97 -33.89
C ALA A 83 -5.67 11.57 -35.08
N LYS A 84 -6.53 10.79 -35.75
CA LYS A 84 -7.33 11.30 -36.88
C LYS A 84 -8.37 12.30 -36.40
N GLU A 85 -8.95 12.07 -35.22
CA GLU A 85 -9.93 12.93 -34.58
C GLU A 85 -9.76 12.86 -33.06
N ILE A 86 -9.83 14.02 -32.41
CA ILE A 86 -9.93 14.15 -30.94
C ILE A 86 -11.18 14.95 -30.63
N ILE A 87 -12.02 14.42 -29.76
CA ILE A 87 -13.22 15.06 -29.24
C ILE A 87 -13.01 15.34 -27.76
N ILE A 88 -13.14 16.58 -27.35
CA ILE A 88 -13.00 16.99 -25.94
C ILE A 88 -14.35 17.54 -25.47
N ASN A 89 -14.95 16.90 -24.47
CA ASN A 89 -16.12 17.41 -23.79
C ASN A 89 -15.67 18.11 -22.50
N THR A 90 -15.70 19.43 -22.50
CA THR A 90 -15.20 20.28 -21.41
C THR A 90 -16.11 20.27 -20.19
N GLU A 91 -17.43 20.09 -20.36
CA GLU A 91 -18.35 19.96 -19.23
C GLU A 91 -18.11 18.68 -18.42
N LYS A 92 -17.79 17.59 -19.13
CA LYS A 92 -17.58 16.27 -18.51
C LYS A 92 -16.11 16.01 -18.19
N ASN A 93 -15.21 16.94 -18.49
CA ASN A 93 -13.76 16.79 -18.34
C ASN A 93 -13.22 15.50 -18.99
N ARG A 94 -13.74 15.16 -20.18
CA ARG A 94 -13.40 13.92 -20.90
C ARG A 94 -13.07 14.19 -22.35
N GLY A 95 -12.13 13.41 -22.86
CA GLY A 95 -11.82 13.38 -24.29
C GLY A 95 -11.80 11.96 -24.82
N VAL A 96 -11.97 11.85 -26.14
CA VAL A 96 -11.85 10.62 -26.90
C VAL A 96 -11.01 10.89 -28.12
N ALA A 97 -9.90 10.19 -28.26
CA ALA A 97 -9.10 10.20 -29.47
C ALA A 97 -9.42 8.96 -30.33
N LYS A 98 -9.54 9.14 -31.65
CA LYS A 98 -9.88 8.08 -32.60
C LYS A 98 -8.74 7.85 -33.59
N ASN A 99 -8.54 6.58 -33.98
CA ASN A 99 -7.50 6.14 -34.92
C ASN A 99 -6.12 6.67 -34.51
N ILE A 100 -5.69 6.28 -33.32
CA ILE A 100 -4.44 6.74 -32.70
C ILE A 100 -3.28 5.90 -33.22
N LYS A 101 -2.15 6.56 -33.44
CA LYS A 101 -0.85 5.94 -33.65
C LYS A 101 0.16 6.55 -32.71
N ILE A 102 0.87 5.71 -31.99
CA ILE A 102 2.02 6.13 -31.18
C ILE A 102 3.27 5.79 -32.00
N LYS A 103 4.06 6.81 -32.30
CA LYS A 103 5.30 6.68 -33.04
C LYS A 103 6.48 7.00 -32.14
N ALA A 104 7.58 6.30 -32.31
CA ALA A 104 8.89 6.68 -31.82
C ALA A 104 9.88 6.63 -32.97
N VAL A 105 10.65 7.72 -33.12
CA VAL A 105 11.63 7.85 -34.22
C VAL A 105 11.03 7.43 -35.55
N ASP A 106 9.89 8.04 -35.92
CA ASP A 106 9.11 7.81 -37.13
C ASP A 106 8.51 6.40 -37.35
N LYS A 107 8.73 5.46 -36.46
CA LYS A 107 8.14 4.12 -36.52
C LYS A 107 6.89 4.03 -35.65
N THR A 108 5.79 3.56 -36.24
CA THR A 108 4.58 3.24 -35.48
C THR A 108 4.86 2.05 -34.57
N ILE A 109 4.83 2.28 -33.25
CA ILE A 109 5.03 1.25 -32.21
C ILE A 109 3.69 0.61 -31.89
N PHE A 110 2.63 1.44 -31.82
CA PHE A 110 1.34 1.02 -31.34
C PHE A 110 0.21 1.80 -32.05
N ALA A 111 -0.91 1.13 -32.32
CA ALA A 111 -2.10 1.75 -32.89
C ALA A 111 -3.37 1.29 -32.15
N LEU A 112 -4.26 2.24 -31.88
CA LEU A 112 -5.55 2.01 -31.23
C LEU A 112 -6.67 2.63 -32.05
N PRO A 113 -7.82 1.95 -32.19
CA PRO A 113 -8.97 2.55 -32.84
C PRO A 113 -9.58 3.70 -32.03
N LEU A 114 -9.50 3.62 -30.70
CA LEU A 114 -10.14 4.57 -29.78
C LEU A 114 -9.41 4.60 -28.43
N LEU A 115 -9.18 5.81 -27.88
CA LEU A 115 -8.59 6.04 -26.58
C LEU A 115 -9.38 7.13 -25.84
N PRO A 116 -10.15 6.79 -24.82
CA PRO A 116 -10.72 7.78 -23.91
C PRO A 116 -9.64 8.31 -22.96
N PHE A 117 -9.68 9.61 -22.63
CA PHE A 117 -8.75 10.25 -21.72
C PHE A 117 -9.44 11.32 -20.86
N ALA A 118 -8.88 11.63 -19.70
CA ALA A 118 -9.31 12.73 -18.84
C ALA A 118 -8.68 14.04 -19.31
N THR A 119 -9.42 15.13 -19.20
CA THR A 119 -8.92 16.50 -19.49
C THR A 119 -8.74 17.33 -18.22
N SER A 120 -9.01 16.74 -17.04
CA SER A 120 -8.78 17.32 -15.71
C SER A 120 -8.07 16.31 -14.83
N ASP A 121 -7.67 16.72 -13.63
CA ASP A 121 -7.06 15.86 -12.62
C ASP A 121 -8.09 14.95 -11.91
N GLU A 122 -9.36 14.98 -12.32
CA GLU A 122 -10.38 14.10 -11.80
C GLU A 122 -10.15 12.66 -12.23
N ARG A 123 -10.33 11.73 -11.28
CA ARG A 123 -10.22 10.30 -11.57
C ARG A 123 -11.28 9.86 -12.57
N MET A 124 -10.88 9.17 -13.59
CA MET A 124 -11.78 8.70 -14.64
C MET A 124 -11.58 7.21 -14.92
N SER A 125 -12.71 6.49 -15.10
CA SER A 125 -12.67 5.08 -15.51
C SER A 125 -12.20 4.95 -16.95
N GLY A 126 -11.32 3.96 -17.19
CA GLY A 126 -10.78 3.69 -18.52
C GLY A 126 -9.71 2.60 -18.50
N TYR A 127 -9.26 2.22 -19.68
CA TYR A 127 -8.12 1.32 -19.83
C TYR A 127 -6.84 2.04 -19.41
N LEU A 128 -5.98 1.32 -18.67
CA LEU A 128 -4.63 1.75 -18.37
C LEU A 128 -3.67 1.18 -19.43
N GLU A 129 -2.40 1.55 -19.32
CA GLU A 129 -1.35 1.06 -20.20
C GLU A 129 -1.27 -0.47 -20.14
N PRO A 130 -1.39 -1.18 -21.28
CA PRO A 130 -1.19 -2.62 -21.31
C PRO A 130 0.25 -3.00 -21.00
N SER A 131 0.44 -4.03 -20.20
CA SER A 131 1.75 -4.62 -19.94
C SER A 131 1.96 -5.81 -20.87
N ILE A 132 3.10 -5.82 -21.54
CA ILE A 132 3.54 -6.93 -22.39
C ILE A 132 4.98 -7.23 -22.06
N SER A 133 5.25 -8.45 -21.60
CA SER A 133 6.60 -8.91 -21.26
C SER A 133 6.87 -10.29 -21.85
N TYR A 134 8.13 -10.68 -21.86
CA TYR A 134 8.58 -12.00 -22.31
C TYR A 134 9.54 -12.60 -21.29
N SER A 135 9.27 -13.84 -20.89
CA SER A 135 10.06 -14.58 -19.93
C SER A 135 10.26 -16.05 -20.37
N SER A 136 10.81 -16.88 -19.50
CA SER A 136 10.87 -18.35 -19.67
C SER A 136 9.47 -18.97 -19.87
N ASP A 137 8.44 -18.34 -19.31
CA ASP A 137 7.04 -18.78 -19.43
C ASP A 137 6.35 -18.31 -20.72
N GLY A 138 7.11 -17.66 -21.61
CA GLY A 138 6.64 -17.12 -22.88
C GLY A 138 6.15 -15.68 -22.75
N ILE A 139 5.23 -15.30 -23.63
CA ILE A 139 4.62 -13.97 -23.63
C ILE A 139 3.64 -13.87 -22.47
N ASP A 140 3.73 -12.77 -21.72
CA ASP A 140 2.82 -12.38 -20.66
C ASP A 140 2.14 -11.07 -21.07
N VAL A 141 0.83 -11.08 -21.19
CA VAL A 141 0.02 -9.93 -21.61
C VAL A 141 -1.02 -9.64 -20.56
N MET A 142 -1.10 -8.38 -20.15
CA MET A 142 -2.09 -7.90 -19.21
C MET A 142 -2.71 -6.59 -19.69
N ILE A 143 -4.04 -6.46 -19.58
CA ILE A 143 -4.80 -5.30 -20.04
C ILE A 143 -5.59 -4.73 -18.86
N PRO A 144 -5.05 -3.77 -18.09
CA PRO A 144 -5.73 -3.23 -16.94
C PRO A 144 -6.87 -2.29 -17.31
N TYR A 145 -7.97 -2.38 -16.56
CA TYR A 145 -9.07 -1.43 -16.62
C TYR A 145 -9.30 -0.84 -15.24
N TYR A 146 -9.19 0.47 -15.14
CA TYR A 146 -9.45 1.24 -13.93
C TYR A 146 -10.90 1.71 -13.90
N LYS A 147 -11.59 1.47 -12.79
CA LYS A 147 -12.99 1.88 -12.57
C LYS A 147 -13.11 2.74 -11.32
N VAL A 148 -13.55 3.96 -11.49
CA VAL A 148 -13.98 4.81 -10.37
C VAL A 148 -15.35 4.32 -9.91
N ILE A 149 -15.44 3.87 -8.66
CA ILE A 149 -16.69 3.40 -8.05
C ILE A 149 -17.38 4.58 -7.36
N SER A 150 -16.62 5.36 -6.59
CA SER A 150 -17.10 6.55 -5.89
C SER A 150 -15.99 7.59 -5.76
N LYS A 151 -16.27 8.72 -5.13
CA LYS A 151 -15.24 9.73 -4.83
C LYS A 151 -14.07 9.16 -4.01
N ASN A 152 -14.34 8.16 -3.19
CA ASN A 152 -13.38 7.61 -2.23
C ASN A 152 -13.02 6.15 -2.53
N SER A 153 -13.50 5.55 -3.62
CA SER A 153 -13.20 4.15 -3.94
C SER A 153 -12.99 3.94 -5.43
N ASP A 154 -12.10 3.03 -5.74
CA ASP A 154 -11.77 2.59 -7.09
C ASP A 154 -11.46 1.09 -7.13
N LEU A 155 -11.49 0.55 -8.33
CA LEU A 155 -11.17 -0.82 -8.64
C LEU A 155 -10.33 -0.84 -9.93
N THR A 156 -9.18 -1.48 -9.90
CA THR A 156 -8.44 -1.87 -11.09
C THR A 156 -8.56 -3.38 -11.25
N PHE A 157 -8.97 -3.84 -12.41
CA PHE A 157 -8.93 -5.26 -12.75
C PHE A 157 -8.25 -5.47 -14.09
N ALA A 158 -7.45 -6.50 -14.18
CA ALA A 158 -6.63 -6.77 -15.36
C ALA A 158 -6.70 -8.25 -15.74
N PRO A 159 -7.42 -8.62 -16.79
CA PRO A 159 -7.24 -9.89 -17.45
C PRO A 159 -5.76 -10.06 -17.83
N ARG A 160 -5.18 -11.22 -17.51
CA ARG A 160 -3.79 -11.56 -17.77
C ARG A 160 -3.69 -12.92 -18.45
N TYR A 161 -2.78 -13.05 -19.38
CA TYR A 161 -2.49 -14.30 -20.05
C TYR A 161 -0.99 -14.53 -20.14
N ILE A 162 -0.53 -15.62 -19.54
CA ILE A 162 0.85 -16.08 -19.64
C ILE A 162 0.88 -17.32 -20.53
N ALA A 163 1.64 -17.29 -21.62
CA ALA A 163 1.54 -18.26 -22.71
C ALA A 163 1.64 -19.73 -22.23
N LYS A 164 2.57 -20.06 -21.34
CA LYS A 164 2.72 -21.42 -20.82
C LYS A 164 1.82 -21.73 -19.62
N ARG A 165 1.41 -20.70 -18.85
CA ARG A 165 0.63 -20.90 -17.62
C ARG A 165 -0.88 -20.85 -17.85
N GLY A 166 -1.34 -19.99 -18.75
CA GLY A 166 -2.76 -19.87 -19.09
C GLY A 166 -3.37 -18.54 -18.63
N PRO A 167 -4.73 -18.45 -18.60
CA PRO A 167 -5.44 -17.23 -18.26
C PRO A 167 -5.52 -17.00 -16.75
N GLY A 168 -5.41 -15.74 -16.37
CA GLY A 168 -5.56 -15.26 -15.00
C GLY A 168 -6.18 -13.88 -14.94
N ILE A 169 -6.32 -13.37 -13.76
CA ILE A 169 -6.80 -12.02 -13.48
C ILE A 169 -6.05 -11.43 -12.29
N GLU A 170 -5.70 -10.15 -12.39
CA GLU A 170 -5.29 -9.35 -11.24
C GLU A 170 -6.36 -8.32 -10.90
N MET A 171 -6.54 -8.04 -9.62
CA MET A 171 -7.52 -7.10 -9.12
C MET A 171 -6.94 -6.32 -7.93
N ASN A 172 -7.14 -5.00 -7.94
CA ASN A 172 -6.85 -4.11 -6.81
C ASN A 172 -8.07 -3.24 -6.54
N TYR A 173 -8.67 -3.39 -5.36
CA TYR A 173 -9.75 -2.54 -4.87
C TYR A 173 -9.23 -1.65 -3.75
N ARG A 174 -9.49 -0.35 -3.82
CA ARG A 174 -9.11 0.63 -2.80
C ARG A 174 -10.30 1.47 -2.39
N SER A 175 -10.38 1.76 -1.10
CA SER A 175 -11.40 2.66 -0.56
C SER A 175 -10.86 3.44 0.64
N LEU A 176 -11.17 4.74 0.67
CA LEU A 176 -11.04 5.57 1.86
C LEU A 176 -12.41 5.67 2.51
N HIS A 177 -12.49 5.45 3.82
CA HIS A 177 -13.73 5.50 4.56
C HIS A 177 -13.51 6.12 5.96
N GLY A 178 -14.60 6.37 6.69
CA GLY A 178 -14.50 6.96 8.03
C GLY A 178 -14.09 8.43 8.04
N LYS A 179 -13.81 8.94 9.25
CA LYS A 179 -13.45 10.35 9.49
C LYS A 179 -11.94 10.59 9.52
N ASN A 180 -11.14 9.54 9.69
CA ASN A 180 -9.70 9.62 9.96
C ASN A 180 -8.85 9.13 8.77
N ASN A 181 -9.38 9.19 7.55
CA ASN A 181 -8.75 8.60 6.35
C ASN A 181 -8.46 7.11 6.53
N ASP A 182 -9.36 6.41 7.20
CA ASP A 182 -9.31 4.96 7.28
C ASP A 182 -9.40 4.39 5.86
N PHE A 183 -8.72 3.29 5.63
CA PHE A 183 -8.60 2.75 4.29
C PHE A 183 -8.90 1.26 4.26
N ARG A 184 -9.34 0.80 3.11
CA ARG A 184 -9.47 -0.60 2.75
C ARG A 184 -8.76 -0.84 1.43
N ASN A 185 -7.94 -1.88 1.39
CA ASN A 185 -7.27 -2.35 0.19
C ASN A 185 -7.47 -3.86 0.06
N LEU A 186 -7.87 -4.31 -1.12
CA LEU A 186 -7.96 -5.74 -1.44
C LEU A 186 -7.25 -5.99 -2.76
N ASP A 187 -6.20 -6.76 -2.69
CA ASP A 187 -5.44 -7.27 -3.83
C ASP A 187 -5.74 -8.74 -4.03
N VAL A 188 -5.94 -9.15 -5.26
CA VAL A 188 -6.16 -10.55 -5.65
C VAL A 188 -5.47 -10.84 -6.96
N ILE A 189 -4.76 -11.96 -7.01
CA ILE A 189 -4.29 -12.56 -8.27
C ILE A 189 -4.83 -13.98 -8.31
N TYR A 190 -5.45 -14.36 -9.41
CA TYR A 190 -6.07 -15.67 -9.56
C TYR A 190 -5.83 -16.22 -10.97
N PHE A 191 -5.37 -17.45 -11.03
CA PHE A 191 -5.25 -18.24 -12.25
C PHE A 191 -6.14 -19.48 -12.12
N THR A 192 -7.07 -19.67 -13.03
CA THR A 192 -8.02 -20.79 -13.01
C THR A 192 -7.31 -22.12 -13.18
N LYS A 193 -6.26 -22.13 -14.00
CA LYS A 193 -5.41 -23.27 -14.25
C LYS A 193 -4.01 -22.77 -14.62
N ASP A 194 -3.00 -23.19 -13.84
CA ASP A 194 -1.59 -22.97 -14.19
C ASP A 194 -1.00 -24.25 -14.78
N ASN A 195 -0.75 -24.25 -16.09
CA ASN A 195 -0.29 -25.44 -16.79
C ASN A 195 1.18 -25.80 -16.49
N GLU A 196 1.97 -24.87 -15.97
CA GLU A 196 3.38 -25.11 -15.55
C GLU A 196 3.50 -25.45 -14.07
N PHE A 197 2.41 -25.34 -13.29
CA PHE A 197 2.43 -25.65 -11.87
C PHE A 197 2.29 -27.16 -11.64
N GLN A 198 3.36 -27.76 -11.16
CA GLN A 198 3.38 -29.14 -10.75
C GLN A 198 3.58 -29.19 -9.24
N ASP A 199 2.51 -29.26 -8.48
CA ASP A 199 2.58 -29.56 -7.07
C ASP A 199 2.44 -31.07 -6.88
N GLU A 200 3.53 -31.72 -6.54
CA GLU A 200 3.54 -33.17 -6.24
C GLU A 200 2.71 -33.55 -5.02
N PHE A 201 2.32 -32.56 -4.20
CA PHE A 201 1.59 -32.75 -2.94
C PHE A 201 0.10 -32.42 -3.04
N ILE A 202 -0.28 -31.53 -3.97
CA ILE A 202 -1.69 -31.11 -4.21
C ILE A 202 -2.07 -31.62 -5.60
N LYS A 203 -2.37 -32.86 -5.73
CA LYS A 203 -2.50 -33.56 -7.02
C LYS A 203 -3.65 -33.11 -7.93
N GLU A 204 -4.63 -32.36 -7.45
CA GLU A 204 -5.90 -32.26 -8.16
C GLU A 204 -6.28 -30.86 -8.59
N ASP A 205 -5.74 -29.83 -7.98
CA ASP A 205 -6.11 -28.47 -8.29
C ASP A 205 -4.90 -27.64 -8.78
N SER A 206 -4.92 -27.31 -10.07
CA SER A 206 -3.92 -26.44 -10.67
C SER A 206 -4.34 -24.97 -10.61
N SER A 207 -5.44 -24.63 -9.97
CA SER A 207 -5.80 -23.25 -9.69
C SER A 207 -4.84 -22.64 -8.68
N ARG A 208 -4.40 -21.45 -8.97
CA ARG A 208 -3.46 -20.73 -8.11
C ARG A 208 -3.99 -19.34 -7.80
N TRP A 209 -3.83 -18.94 -6.55
CA TRP A 209 -4.30 -17.64 -6.11
C TRP A 209 -3.47 -17.08 -4.97
N ILE A 210 -3.48 -15.76 -4.87
CA ILE A 210 -2.98 -15.01 -3.73
C ILE A 210 -3.89 -13.81 -3.50
N TYR A 211 -4.13 -13.47 -2.26
CA TYR A 211 -4.80 -12.23 -1.90
C TYR A 211 -4.13 -11.54 -0.72
N LYS A 212 -4.30 -10.23 -0.67
CA LYS A 212 -3.93 -9.37 0.44
C LYS A 212 -5.12 -8.46 0.76
N TYR A 213 -5.54 -8.48 1.99
CA TYR A 213 -6.58 -7.61 2.51
C TYR A 213 -6.02 -6.75 3.63
N GLU A 214 -6.13 -5.44 3.47
CA GLU A 214 -5.77 -4.45 4.48
C GLU A 214 -6.99 -3.58 4.75
N ASP A 215 -7.36 -3.45 6.02
CA ASP A 215 -8.45 -2.58 6.47
C ASP A 215 -8.07 -1.91 7.77
N LYS A 216 -8.17 -0.60 7.81
CA LYS A 216 -8.03 0.19 9.03
C LYS A 216 -9.31 0.96 9.24
N PHE A 217 -9.94 0.73 10.37
CA PHE A 217 -11.19 1.36 10.73
C PHE A 217 -11.12 1.91 12.17
N SER A 218 -11.34 3.21 12.31
CA SER A 218 -11.28 3.93 13.58
C SER A 218 -12.66 4.48 13.94
N PHE A 219 -13.09 4.24 15.18
CA PHE A 219 -14.35 4.73 15.71
C PHE A 219 -14.22 5.12 17.17
N ASP A 220 -14.59 6.36 17.48
CA ASP A 220 -14.44 6.96 18.82
C ASP A 220 -13.02 6.75 19.40
N SER A 221 -12.90 5.98 20.48
CA SER A 221 -11.64 5.62 21.13
C SER A 221 -11.11 4.25 20.75
N SER A 222 -11.66 3.65 19.70
CA SER A 222 -11.35 2.28 19.29
C SER A 222 -10.89 2.22 17.85
N SER A 223 -10.11 1.19 17.52
CA SER A 223 -9.69 0.90 16.14
C SER A 223 -9.63 -0.60 15.87
N ILE A 224 -9.89 -0.95 14.63
CA ILE A 224 -9.64 -2.27 14.07
C ILE A 224 -8.59 -2.12 12.98
N ASP A 225 -7.60 -3.00 12.98
CA ASP A 225 -6.57 -3.07 11.96
C ASP A 225 -6.46 -4.51 11.48
N ILE A 226 -6.59 -4.72 10.17
CA ILE A 226 -6.50 -6.02 9.52
C ILE A 226 -5.42 -5.95 8.46
N ASN A 227 -4.47 -6.88 8.50
CA ASN A 227 -3.49 -7.10 7.45
C ASN A 227 -3.37 -8.59 7.21
N TRP A 228 -4.10 -9.08 6.22
CA TRP A 228 -4.26 -10.50 6.00
C TRP A 228 -3.90 -10.87 4.57
N SER A 229 -2.85 -11.68 4.43
CA SER A 229 -2.40 -12.18 3.15
C SER A 229 -2.35 -13.70 3.15
N LYS A 230 -2.78 -14.31 2.07
CA LYS A 230 -2.75 -15.77 1.92
C LYS A 230 -2.55 -16.16 0.47
N SER A 231 -1.85 -17.25 0.26
CA SER A 231 -1.59 -17.83 -1.06
C SER A 231 -2.03 -19.30 -1.10
N SER A 232 -2.39 -19.78 -2.28
CA SER A 232 -2.65 -21.20 -2.53
C SER A 232 -1.45 -22.08 -2.23
N ASP A 233 -0.25 -21.58 -2.52
CA ASP A 233 1.01 -22.29 -2.38
C ASP A 233 2.20 -21.35 -2.10
N GLY A 234 3.31 -21.92 -1.63
CA GLY A 234 4.51 -21.16 -1.29
C GLY A 234 5.34 -20.68 -2.48
N LEU A 235 5.03 -21.13 -3.69
CA LEU A 235 5.80 -20.81 -4.89
C LEU A 235 5.12 -19.73 -5.74
N PHE A 236 3.90 -19.32 -5.38
CA PHE A 236 3.08 -18.41 -6.19
C PHE A 236 3.83 -17.15 -6.61
N LEU A 237 4.35 -16.37 -5.66
CA LEU A 237 5.04 -15.10 -5.96
C LEU A 237 6.36 -15.26 -6.69
N ARG A 238 7.00 -16.43 -6.59
CA ARG A 238 8.19 -16.73 -7.36
C ARG A 238 7.86 -16.92 -8.84
N ASP A 239 6.73 -17.55 -9.11
CA ASP A 239 6.34 -17.98 -10.45
C ASP A 239 5.46 -16.93 -11.16
N ILE A 240 4.60 -16.25 -10.40
CA ILE A 240 3.61 -15.29 -10.92
C ILE A 240 3.69 -13.99 -10.08
N PRO A 241 4.63 -13.09 -10.38
CA PRO A 241 4.70 -11.80 -9.70
C PRO A 241 3.49 -10.94 -10.08
N GLY A 242 2.96 -10.19 -9.11
CA GLY A 242 1.94 -9.18 -9.34
C GLY A 242 2.50 -7.95 -10.06
N ASP A 243 1.67 -7.27 -10.81
CA ASP A 243 2.02 -6.05 -11.54
C ASP A 243 1.18 -4.84 -11.08
N ILE A 244 -0.15 -5.00 -10.96
CA ILE A 244 -1.06 -3.94 -10.50
C ILE A 244 -1.37 -4.02 -9.01
N THR A 245 -1.06 -5.13 -8.36
CA THR A 245 -1.35 -5.39 -6.95
C THR A 245 -0.19 -4.96 -6.05
N SER A 246 -0.50 -4.59 -4.80
CA SER A 246 0.50 -4.31 -3.76
C SER A 246 1.01 -5.59 -3.07
N ILE A 247 0.65 -6.75 -3.59
CA ILE A 247 1.13 -8.04 -3.09
C ILE A 247 2.60 -8.18 -3.44
N GLY A 248 3.42 -8.24 -2.44
CA GLY A 248 4.87 -8.20 -2.42
C GLY A 248 5.63 -8.83 -3.59
N TYR A 249 6.91 -8.56 -3.58
CA TYR A 249 7.85 -9.00 -4.61
C TYR A 249 8.30 -10.45 -4.37
N GLN A 250 8.92 -11.07 -5.39
CA GLN A 250 9.48 -12.44 -5.36
C GLN A 250 10.38 -12.75 -4.14
N ARG A 251 10.88 -11.75 -3.43
CA ARG A 251 11.76 -11.91 -2.25
C ARG A 251 11.05 -11.96 -0.90
N ILE A 252 9.72 -11.84 -0.87
CA ILE A 252 8.97 -11.99 0.37
C ILE A 252 8.98 -13.46 0.78
N GLN A 253 9.38 -13.71 2.01
CA GLN A 253 9.47 -15.07 2.56
C GLN A 253 8.21 -15.47 3.33
N ASN A 254 7.44 -14.51 3.83
CA ASN A 254 6.26 -14.75 4.64
C ASN A 254 5.13 -13.80 4.28
N LEU A 255 3.91 -14.31 4.24
CA LEU A 255 2.68 -13.54 4.16
C LEU A 255 2.15 -13.28 5.56
N ASN A 256 1.88 -12.02 5.89
CA ASN A 256 1.36 -11.62 7.19
C ASN A 256 -0.13 -11.97 7.31
N GLN A 257 -0.55 -12.41 8.51
CA GLN A 257 -1.95 -12.69 8.87
C GLN A 257 -2.19 -12.08 10.25
N SER A 258 -2.59 -10.81 10.27
CA SER A 258 -2.83 -10.12 11.53
C SER A 258 -4.22 -9.47 11.55
N PHE A 259 -4.77 -9.48 12.76
CA PHE A 259 -5.96 -8.74 13.15
C PHE A 259 -5.69 -8.12 14.50
N SER A 260 -6.00 -6.85 14.67
CA SER A 260 -5.98 -6.22 15.98
C SER A 260 -7.23 -5.36 16.22
N PHE A 261 -7.75 -5.44 17.44
CA PHE A 261 -8.74 -4.53 17.99
C PHE A 261 -8.11 -3.80 19.16
N SER A 262 -8.10 -2.48 19.11
CA SER A 262 -7.57 -1.64 20.18
C SER A 262 -8.62 -0.65 20.64
N THR A 263 -8.72 -0.47 21.96
CA THR A 263 -9.60 0.54 22.56
C THR A 263 -8.93 1.25 23.71
N GLN A 264 -9.18 2.56 23.79
CA GLN A 264 -8.62 3.44 24.82
C GLN A 264 -9.70 3.88 25.78
N PHE A 265 -9.49 3.64 27.07
CA PHE A 265 -10.29 4.17 28.17
C PHE A 265 -9.56 5.34 28.83
N ARG A 266 -10.19 5.99 29.79
CA ARG A 266 -9.60 7.15 30.47
C ARG A 266 -8.23 6.86 31.10
N ASN A 267 -8.08 5.70 31.72
CA ASN A 267 -6.86 5.32 32.45
C ASN A 267 -6.33 3.95 32.01
N SER A 268 -6.86 3.37 30.95
CA SER A 268 -6.42 2.05 30.49
C SER A 268 -6.58 1.91 29.00
N SER A 269 -5.88 0.95 28.43
CA SER A 269 -6.04 0.50 27.06
C SER A 269 -6.14 -1.01 27.00
N LEU A 270 -6.89 -1.50 26.03
CA LEU A 270 -7.03 -2.92 25.75
C LEU A 270 -6.72 -3.13 24.27
N THR A 271 -5.83 -4.09 23.98
CA THR A 271 -5.58 -4.56 22.61
C THR A 271 -5.79 -6.07 22.57
N ILE A 272 -6.53 -6.53 21.58
CA ILE A 272 -6.73 -7.96 21.29
C ILE A 272 -6.19 -8.21 19.91
N GLU A 273 -5.28 -9.18 19.78
CA GLU A 273 -4.57 -9.46 18.55
C GLU A 273 -4.65 -10.94 18.15
N HIS A 274 -4.66 -11.14 16.86
CA HIS A 274 -4.25 -12.38 16.21
C HIS A 274 -3.02 -12.07 15.34
N GLN A 275 -1.96 -12.87 15.41
CA GLN A 275 -0.79 -12.76 14.59
C GLN A 275 -0.33 -14.12 14.13
N GLY A 276 -0.37 -14.34 12.85
CA GLY A 276 0.14 -15.53 12.17
C GLY A 276 0.86 -15.17 10.87
N TYR A 277 1.45 -16.17 10.26
CA TYR A 277 2.17 -16.05 9.00
C TYR A 277 1.96 -17.29 8.15
N GLN A 278 1.92 -17.09 6.83
CA GLN A 278 2.12 -18.18 5.88
C GLN A 278 3.53 -18.09 5.31
N SER A 279 4.35 -19.13 5.50
CA SER A 279 5.66 -19.21 4.86
C SER A 279 5.50 -19.45 3.35
N LEU A 280 6.23 -18.68 2.56
CA LEU A 280 6.38 -18.90 1.11
C LEU A 280 7.61 -19.75 0.81
N ASN A 281 8.41 -20.08 1.83
CA ASN A 281 9.51 -21.03 1.67
C ASN A 281 8.98 -22.43 1.95
N PRO A 282 9.04 -23.35 0.97
CA PRO A 282 8.50 -24.69 1.13
C PRO A 282 9.23 -25.54 2.18
N ILE A 283 10.41 -25.11 2.64
CA ILE A 283 11.23 -25.82 3.63
C ILE A 283 10.91 -25.35 5.06
N LEU A 284 10.44 -24.09 5.21
CA LEU A 284 10.20 -23.49 6.51
C LEU A 284 8.75 -23.64 6.94
N SER A 285 8.53 -23.89 8.24
CA SER A 285 7.20 -23.86 8.83
C SER A 285 6.64 -22.42 8.87
N ASN A 286 5.33 -22.29 9.03
CA ASN A 286 4.66 -20.99 9.24
C ASN A 286 5.05 -20.35 10.59
N GLY A 287 5.71 -21.07 11.48
CA GLY A 287 6.06 -20.62 12.82
C GLY A 287 4.87 -20.63 13.78
N TYR A 288 5.04 -19.96 14.91
CA TYR A 288 3.99 -19.86 15.92
C TYR A 288 2.97 -18.78 15.58
N VAL A 289 1.71 -19.10 15.84
CA VAL A 289 0.58 -18.18 15.81
C VAL A 289 0.29 -17.70 17.21
N LYS A 290 0.17 -16.40 17.42
CA LYS A 290 -0.36 -15.80 18.64
C LYS A 290 -1.86 -15.58 18.47
N SER A 291 -2.69 -16.35 19.17
CA SER A 291 -4.14 -16.23 19.02
C SER A 291 -4.92 -16.88 20.17
N PRO A 292 -5.64 -16.08 20.98
CA PRO A 292 -5.57 -14.64 21.07
C PRO A 292 -4.31 -14.16 21.80
N SER A 293 -3.92 -12.91 21.55
CA SER A 293 -3.04 -12.13 22.42
C SER A 293 -3.84 -10.95 22.96
N ILE A 294 -3.94 -10.84 24.26
CA ILE A 294 -4.68 -9.80 24.98
C ILE A 294 -3.65 -8.96 25.75
N ASP A 295 -3.57 -7.68 25.45
CA ASP A 295 -2.69 -6.72 26.12
C ASP A 295 -3.57 -5.67 26.81
N TYR A 296 -3.52 -5.64 28.15
CA TYR A 296 -4.23 -4.66 28.96
C TYR A 296 -3.21 -3.81 29.70
N ARG A 297 -3.30 -2.50 29.56
CA ARG A 297 -2.45 -1.53 30.24
C ARG A 297 -3.32 -0.58 31.05
N PHE A 298 -2.94 -0.42 32.30
CA PHE A 298 -3.56 0.53 33.21
C PHE A 298 -2.53 1.53 33.72
N PHE A 299 -2.95 2.78 33.85
CA PHE A 299 -2.13 3.87 34.36
C PHE A 299 -3.00 4.87 35.13
N LYS A 300 -2.63 5.16 36.34
CA LYS A 300 -3.35 6.16 37.15
C LYS A 300 -2.42 6.85 38.16
N ASN A 301 -2.56 8.16 38.28
CA ASN A 301 -1.93 8.93 39.35
C ASN A 301 -2.88 9.00 40.56
N ILE A 302 -2.42 8.57 41.74
CA ILE A 302 -3.14 8.56 43.00
C ILE A 302 -2.26 9.25 44.03
N ASN A 303 -2.60 10.48 44.42
CA ASN A 303 -1.90 11.27 45.43
C ASN A 303 -0.37 11.38 45.19
N GLY A 304 0.04 11.57 43.92
CA GLY A 304 1.44 11.70 43.53
C GLY A 304 2.18 10.37 43.34
N PHE A 305 1.51 9.24 43.55
CA PHE A 305 2.00 7.92 43.15
C PHE A 305 1.41 7.55 41.80
N VAL A 306 2.26 7.12 40.88
CA VAL A 306 1.84 6.58 39.61
C VAL A 306 1.78 5.06 39.72
N VAL A 307 0.58 4.52 39.60
CA VAL A 307 0.34 3.08 39.56
C VAL A 307 0.16 2.67 38.11
N SER A 308 0.96 1.75 37.65
CA SER A 308 0.83 1.15 36.29
C SER A 308 0.79 -0.37 36.40
N GLU A 309 -0.05 -0.96 35.57
CA GLU A 309 -0.19 -2.42 35.41
C GLU A 309 -0.20 -2.73 33.91
N ASN A 310 0.60 -3.70 33.51
CA ASN A 310 0.61 -4.24 32.15
C ASN A 310 0.38 -5.76 32.25
N ILE A 311 -0.72 -6.23 31.68
CA ILE A 311 -1.06 -7.65 31.61
C ILE A 311 -1.09 -8.06 30.15
N ASN A 312 -0.30 -9.08 29.81
CA ASN A 312 -0.34 -9.71 28.51
C ASN A 312 -0.66 -11.20 28.65
N ILE A 313 -1.74 -11.63 28.02
CA ILE A 313 -2.16 -13.03 27.96
C ILE A 313 -2.09 -13.47 26.51
N THR A 314 -1.21 -14.40 26.19
CA THR A 314 -1.01 -14.87 24.83
C THR A 314 -1.07 -16.37 24.76
N SER A 315 -1.91 -16.90 23.89
CA SER A 315 -1.91 -18.30 23.48
C SER A 315 -1.03 -18.47 22.24
N PHE A 316 -0.16 -19.43 22.27
CA PHE A 316 0.74 -19.79 21.18
C PHE A 316 0.32 -21.15 20.64
N GLY A 317 -0.04 -21.19 19.37
CA GLY A 317 -0.29 -22.41 18.62
C GLY A 317 0.60 -22.49 17.41
N ALA A 318 0.73 -23.64 16.82
CA ALA A 318 1.40 -23.82 15.54
C ALA A 318 0.38 -24.16 14.47
N ASP A 319 0.45 -23.48 13.33
CA ASP A 319 -0.36 -23.83 12.18
C ASP A 319 0.17 -25.12 11.54
N LYS A 320 -0.55 -26.22 11.77
CA LYS A 320 -0.21 -27.54 11.24
C LYS A 320 -0.63 -27.73 9.78
N ILE A 321 -1.48 -26.85 9.25
CA ILE A 321 -2.21 -27.11 7.99
C ILE A 321 -1.45 -26.53 6.78
N HIS A 322 -0.73 -25.41 6.94
CA HIS A 322 -0.21 -24.63 5.82
C HIS A 322 1.31 -24.50 5.78
N GLY A 323 2.04 -25.10 6.71
CA GLY A 323 3.50 -25.12 6.71
C GLY A 323 4.01 -26.45 6.17
N TYR A 324 4.99 -26.40 5.31
CA TYR A 324 5.81 -27.56 5.04
C TYR A 324 6.84 -27.67 6.18
N TYR A 325 6.58 -28.51 7.15
CA TYR A 325 7.52 -28.79 8.23
C TYR A 325 8.62 -29.69 7.70
N GLY A 326 9.72 -29.11 7.29
CA GLY A 326 10.90 -29.82 6.82
C GLY A 326 10.67 -30.67 5.57
N TYR A 327 11.53 -30.51 4.59
CA TYR A 327 11.61 -31.39 3.45
C TYR A 327 12.86 -32.24 3.58
N GLN A 328 12.70 -33.53 3.46
CA GLN A 328 13.82 -34.40 3.20
C GLN A 328 13.72 -34.85 1.75
N THR A 329 14.73 -34.54 0.96
CA THR A 329 14.81 -35.00 -0.41
C THR A 329 15.22 -36.46 -0.44
N LEU A 330 14.39 -37.35 -0.95
CA LEU A 330 14.71 -38.73 -1.21
C LEU A 330 14.60 -38.97 -2.72
N GLY A 331 15.72 -38.88 -3.42
CA GLY A 331 15.70 -38.82 -4.89
C GLY A 331 15.04 -37.53 -5.39
N ASN A 332 14.07 -37.65 -6.29
CA ASN A 332 13.27 -36.51 -6.80
C ASN A 332 11.96 -36.28 -6.01
N LYS A 333 11.82 -36.91 -4.84
CA LYS A 333 10.61 -36.80 -4.01
C LYS A 333 10.92 -36.05 -2.72
N TYR A 334 10.03 -35.15 -2.32
CA TYR A 334 10.12 -34.44 -1.07
C TYR A 334 9.26 -35.17 -0.02
N LEU A 335 9.83 -35.45 1.12
CA LEU A 335 9.11 -35.99 2.27
C LEU A 335 8.81 -34.87 3.25
N ARG A 336 7.54 -34.74 3.64
CA ARG A 336 7.10 -33.82 4.69
C ARG A 336 7.46 -34.40 6.05
N LEU A 337 8.29 -33.69 6.83
CA LEU A 337 8.54 -34.00 8.23
C LEU A 337 7.46 -33.30 9.06
N ILE A 338 6.73 -34.02 9.88
CA ILE A 338 5.77 -33.49 10.82
C ILE A 338 6.47 -33.34 12.16
N GLU A 339 6.71 -32.11 12.60
CA GLU A 339 7.14 -31.83 13.96
C GLU A 339 5.91 -31.52 14.81
N ASN A 340 5.96 -31.94 16.08
CA ASN A 340 4.95 -31.56 17.08
C ASN A 340 5.51 -30.39 17.91
N PRO A 341 5.23 -29.12 17.52
CA PRO A 341 5.70 -27.97 18.28
C PRO A 341 5.02 -27.93 19.64
N VAL A 342 5.73 -27.39 20.63
CA VAL A 342 5.17 -27.16 21.96
C VAL A 342 4.25 -25.94 21.89
N GLU A 343 2.98 -26.17 22.09
CA GLU A 343 1.97 -25.11 22.19
C GLU A 343 1.75 -24.72 23.66
N GLY A 344 1.12 -23.59 23.91
CA GLY A 344 0.84 -23.19 25.27
C GLY A 344 0.38 -21.76 25.42
N ARG A 345 0.21 -21.34 26.67
CA ARG A 345 -0.20 -19.99 27.03
C ARG A 345 0.86 -19.34 27.91
N ARG A 346 1.09 -18.06 27.66
CA ARG A 346 1.91 -17.19 28.53
C ARG A 346 1.00 -16.12 29.14
N ILE A 347 1.12 -15.96 30.45
CA ILE A 347 0.56 -14.83 31.16
C ILE A 347 1.72 -14.01 31.72
N PHE A 348 1.83 -12.79 31.29
CA PHE A 348 2.79 -11.80 31.77
C PHE A 348 2.04 -10.70 32.51
N SER A 349 2.53 -10.32 33.69
CA SER A 349 2.03 -9.18 34.44
C SER A 349 3.21 -8.37 34.96
N GLU A 350 3.12 -7.04 34.86
CA GLU A 350 4.09 -6.09 35.40
C GLU A 350 3.34 -4.99 36.15
N LEU A 351 3.32 -5.12 37.44
CA LEU A 351 2.82 -4.08 38.38
C LEU A 351 3.97 -3.15 38.74
N SER A 352 3.75 -1.85 38.64
CA SER A 352 4.74 -0.84 39.03
C SER A 352 4.07 0.31 39.78
N ILE A 353 4.68 0.73 40.89
CA ILE A 353 4.30 1.90 41.64
C ILE A 353 5.51 2.83 41.67
N SER A 354 5.37 4.00 41.13
CA SER A 354 6.43 4.99 41.08
C SER A 354 6.01 6.34 41.70
N ARG A 355 6.98 7.04 42.25
CA ARG A 355 6.81 8.39 42.74
C ARG A 355 7.95 9.27 42.25
N TYR A 356 7.58 10.42 41.76
CA TYR A 356 8.52 11.47 41.42
C TYR A 356 8.41 12.61 42.43
N THR A 357 9.54 13.04 42.99
CA THR A 357 9.59 14.08 43.99
C THR A 357 10.76 15.01 43.71
N HIS A 358 10.54 16.30 43.86
CA HIS A 358 11.58 17.31 43.79
C HIS A 358 11.83 17.90 45.17
N ILE A 359 13.04 17.76 45.71
CA ILE A 359 13.42 18.24 47.05
C ILE A 359 14.78 18.91 46.95
N ASN A 360 14.88 20.18 47.40
CA ASN A 360 16.11 20.93 47.51
C ASN A 360 16.98 20.92 46.23
N GLY A 361 16.35 21.00 45.05
CA GLY A 361 17.07 20.98 43.76
C GLY A 361 17.42 19.60 43.24
N PHE A 362 17.08 18.54 43.95
CA PHE A 362 17.24 17.17 43.49
C PHE A 362 15.92 16.59 42.97
N ASN A 363 15.98 15.96 41.86
CA ASN A 363 14.92 15.14 41.29
C ASN A 363 15.10 13.72 41.80
N ILE A 364 14.11 13.20 42.51
CA ILE A 364 14.12 11.84 43.06
C ILE A 364 12.99 11.05 42.39
N SER A 365 13.33 10.01 41.69
CA SER A 365 12.37 9.03 41.12
C SER A 365 12.53 7.72 41.86
N SER A 366 11.47 7.21 42.45
CA SER A 366 11.44 5.90 43.08
C SER A 366 10.43 5.01 42.38
N ASN A 367 10.77 3.76 42.15
CA ASN A 367 9.92 2.76 41.56
C ASN A 367 10.05 1.44 42.34
N VAL A 368 8.92 0.80 42.56
CA VAL A 368 8.84 -0.56 43.12
C VAL A 368 7.92 -1.35 42.16
N GLY A 369 8.35 -2.51 41.74
CA GLY A 369 7.61 -3.32 40.79
C GLY A 369 7.70 -4.82 41.05
N LEU A 370 6.76 -5.52 40.44
CA LEU A 370 6.72 -6.98 40.40
C LEU A 370 6.46 -7.40 38.98
N LYS A 371 7.37 -8.17 38.39
CA LYS A 371 7.16 -8.86 37.09
C LYS A 371 6.86 -10.32 37.37
N SER A 372 5.78 -10.82 36.77
CA SER A 372 5.37 -12.22 36.87
C SER A 372 5.19 -12.79 35.47
N ILE A 373 5.78 -13.94 35.22
CA ILE A 373 5.61 -14.69 33.98
C ILE A 373 5.20 -16.11 34.33
N ASN A 374 4.06 -16.52 33.79
CA ASN A 374 3.57 -17.89 33.91
C ASN A 374 3.46 -18.50 32.50
N TYR A 375 4.05 -19.69 32.32
CA TYR A 375 3.93 -20.51 31.13
C TYR A 375 3.14 -21.78 31.47
N ASP A 376 2.06 -22.00 30.72
CA ASP A 376 1.27 -23.23 30.74
C ASP A 376 1.47 -23.91 29.38
N LEU A 377 2.26 -24.99 29.38
CA LEU A 377 2.73 -25.65 28.14
C LEU A 377 2.03 -26.99 27.91
N SER A 378 1.64 -27.24 26.68
CA SER A 378 0.98 -28.48 26.24
C SER A 378 1.98 -29.61 25.91
N SER A 379 3.06 -29.72 26.68
CA SER A 379 4.13 -30.71 26.42
C SER A 379 4.30 -31.62 27.63
N THR A 380 4.52 -32.92 27.38
CA THR A 380 4.91 -33.89 28.41
C THR A 380 6.41 -33.82 28.75
N GLN A 381 7.20 -33.13 27.93
CA GLN A 381 8.65 -33.00 28.10
C GLN A 381 9.09 -31.68 28.72
N MET A 382 8.22 -30.67 28.71
CA MET A 382 8.48 -29.35 29.27
C MET A 382 7.47 -29.02 30.36
N GLU A 383 7.97 -28.73 31.54
CA GLU A 383 7.12 -28.31 32.67
C GLU A 383 6.70 -26.86 32.57
N SER A 384 5.49 -26.59 33.00
CA SER A 384 4.99 -25.22 33.17
C SER A 384 5.85 -24.49 34.21
N LYS A 385 6.19 -23.22 33.94
CA LYS A 385 7.06 -22.42 34.80
C LYS A 385 6.36 -21.13 35.24
N ASN A 386 6.59 -20.77 36.51
CA ASN A 386 6.20 -19.51 37.06
C ASN A 386 7.45 -18.79 37.61
N VAL A 387 7.68 -17.56 37.14
CA VAL A 387 8.81 -16.73 37.55
C VAL A 387 8.27 -15.38 38.04
N ASN A 388 8.60 -15.03 39.29
CA ASN A 388 8.24 -13.75 39.89
C ASN A 388 9.51 -12.98 40.25
N VAL A 389 9.65 -11.77 39.70
CA VAL A 389 10.83 -10.93 39.87
C VAL A 389 10.42 -9.58 40.46
N PRO A 390 10.50 -9.44 41.81
CA PRO A 390 10.39 -8.12 42.43
C PRO A 390 11.59 -7.25 42.06
N ASN A 391 11.34 -5.96 41.84
CA ASN A 391 12.36 -4.97 41.57
C ASN A 391 12.10 -3.68 42.33
N ALA A 392 13.16 -2.94 42.59
CA ALA A 392 13.09 -1.61 43.16
C ALA A 392 14.20 -0.75 42.54
N LEU A 393 13.86 0.49 42.22
CA LEU A 393 14.78 1.47 41.64
C LEU A 393 14.62 2.82 42.33
N VAL A 394 15.74 3.45 42.67
CA VAL A 394 15.77 4.85 43.10
C VAL A 394 16.78 5.58 42.22
N ASP A 395 16.32 6.65 41.62
CA ASP A 395 17.13 7.51 40.77
C ASP A 395 17.14 8.93 41.31
N ILE A 396 18.31 9.47 41.55
CA ILE A 396 18.52 10.81 42.13
C ILE A 396 19.34 11.59 41.13
N SER A 397 18.83 12.72 40.67
CA SER A 397 19.55 13.62 39.75
C SER A 397 19.38 15.07 40.10
N THR A 398 20.36 15.88 39.71
CA THR A 398 20.28 17.34 39.84
C THR A 398 20.97 17.99 38.64
N ILE A 399 20.69 19.27 38.41
CA ILE A 399 21.27 20.02 37.30
C ILE A 399 21.96 21.26 37.86
N PHE A 400 23.26 21.36 37.65
CA PHE A 400 24.05 22.57 37.94
C PHE A 400 24.30 23.33 36.65
N ILE A 401 23.97 24.62 36.64
CA ILE A 401 24.13 25.49 35.48
C ILE A 401 25.06 26.62 35.86
N LYS A 402 26.16 26.77 35.13
CA LYS A 402 27.06 27.93 35.21
C LYS A 402 27.04 28.70 33.90
N ASN A 403 26.64 29.98 33.97
CA ASN A 403 26.63 30.86 32.81
C ASN A 403 27.88 31.78 32.91
N ASN A 404 28.73 31.76 31.88
CA ASN A 404 29.79 32.73 31.64
C ASN A 404 29.49 33.51 30.34
N ALA A 405 30.11 34.71 30.18
CA ALA A 405 29.94 35.50 28.98
C ALA A 405 30.24 34.67 27.71
N GLY A 406 29.20 34.30 26.98
CA GLY A 406 29.28 33.53 25.73
C GLY A 406 29.30 32.01 25.85
N SER A 407 29.25 31.44 27.08
CA SER A 407 29.24 29.98 27.27
C SER A 407 28.35 29.56 28.43
N LYS A 408 27.61 28.46 28.23
CA LYS A 408 26.77 27.83 29.22
C LYS A 408 27.33 26.45 29.58
N TYR A 409 27.69 26.24 30.83
CA TYR A 409 28.13 24.93 31.32
C TYR A 409 27.01 24.25 32.07
N LEU A 410 26.76 22.99 31.74
CA LEU A 410 25.75 22.15 32.35
C LEU A 410 26.44 20.92 32.97
N LEU A 411 26.16 20.63 34.23
CA LEU A 411 26.58 19.41 34.89
C LEU A 411 25.34 18.72 35.47
N GLU A 412 25.09 17.48 35.04
CA GLU A 412 23.94 16.66 35.43
C GLU A 412 24.43 15.39 36.17
N PRO A 413 24.82 15.47 37.43
CA PRO A 413 25.11 14.27 38.21
C PRO A 413 23.85 13.45 38.45
N ARG A 414 23.98 12.11 38.30
CA ARG A 414 22.91 11.15 38.46
C ARG A 414 23.41 9.94 39.25
N LEU A 415 22.67 9.54 40.27
CA LEU A 415 22.87 8.32 41.02
C LEU A 415 21.67 7.41 40.86
N THR A 416 21.91 6.20 40.37
CA THR A 416 20.86 5.20 40.22
C THR A 416 21.20 3.99 41.07
N LEU A 417 20.28 3.62 41.95
CA LEU A 417 20.37 2.44 42.79
C LEU A 417 19.24 1.50 42.41
N GLY A 418 19.55 0.28 41.98
CA GLY A 418 18.58 -0.70 41.54
C GLY A 418 18.77 -2.06 42.23
N TYR A 419 17.65 -2.69 42.52
CA TYR A 419 17.58 -4.08 42.99
C TYR A 419 16.62 -4.85 42.06
N SER A 420 17.04 -6.02 41.66
CA SER A 420 16.19 -6.99 40.95
C SER A 420 16.53 -8.38 41.51
N ALA A 421 15.52 -9.10 41.98
CA ALA A 421 15.74 -10.46 42.44
C ALA A 421 16.18 -11.34 41.25
N TYR A 422 17.25 -12.05 41.41
CA TYR A 422 17.71 -13.09 40.48
C TYR A 422 17.09 -14.42 40.92
N LYS A 423 16.44 -15.14 39.96
CA LYS A 423 15.98 -16.52 40.16
C LYS A 423 16.44 -17.38 39.00
#